data_e5353d60f38b71211584ad8089601745
#
_entry.id   e5353d60f38b71211584ad8089601745
#
_cell.length_a   1.000
_cell.length_b   1.000
_cell.length_c   1.000
_cell.angle_alpha   90.00
_cell.angle_beta   90.00
_cell.angle_gamma   90.00
#
_symmetry.space_group_name_H-M   'P 1'
#
loop_
_entity.id
_entity.type
_entity.pdbx_description
1 polymer ?
#
loop_
_entity_poly.entity_id
_entity_poly.type
_entity_poly.pdbx_seq_one_letter_code
_entity_poly.pdbx_strand_id
1 'polypeptide(L)'
;MEPKYRKFYLDWWWIRKSLIYRLVAILVFACVIVGGGWWAIRSNWFAGQEISEIPEDAARIISFEGDVRIIRASTRETIVVTKSTYISAGDTVQTQADGRAVVQMIDGSVYSVRPNSTVVIRDNSSLFGGKNVRVSLDDGQLNVRTDQQAENVENIVEMSDTETRLKSQTEASFNADGDNNNGEIRISRGSVETTVGGQQQTIGENEFASVSSGKINSKEKLLPAPRHLLPANSGQVTDITGSGAGVSFQWQPEGQVVSYHFQAARSPYFAPDSLIVDRGSLSGRDFRINGLQPGTYYWRTRATSGTGQTSDWSEPWRFNVIRRDATRKIDAGEWNVERVGGNVFIISGRTMPGALVRSLGRETFAAGDGSFRIQISTPVSEAAVEMSDDQGNRAGFVLSLRSAKVVRRF
;
A
#
# COMPACT_ATOMS: atom_id res chain seq x y z
N MET A 1 57.78 28.17 93.83
CA MET A 1 56.35 28.11 93.53
C MET A 1 56.22 27.95 91.97
N GLU A 2 55.96 26.73 91.51
CA GLU A 2 55.78 26.46 90.04
C GLU A 2 54.31 26.55 89.71
N PRO A 3 53.91 27.19 88.65
CA PRO A 3 52.52 27.22 88.19
C PRO A 3 52.14 25.90 87.52
N LYS A 4 51.18 25.20 88.16
CA LYS A 4 50.52 24.04 87.56
C LYS A 4 49.69 24.45 86.34
N TYR A 5 50.21 24.33 85.13
CA TYR A 5 49.41 24.33 83.95
C TYR A 5 48.67 23.00 83.86
N ARG A 6 47.38 22.95 84.12
CA ARG A 6 46.49 21.84 83.74
C ARG A 6 46.31 21.89 82.19
N LYS A 7 47.03 21.07 81.51
CA LYS A 7 46.77 20.79 80.12
C LYS A 7 45.45 19.99 80.04
N PHE A 8 44.40 20.58 79.47
CA PHE A 8 43.24 19.83 79.10
C PHE A 8 43.65 18.97 77.89
N TYR A 9 44.04 17.74 78.13
CA TYR A 9 44.12 16.71 77.13
C TYR A 9 42.73 16.12 77.03
N LEU A 10 41.95 16.49 76.01
CA LEU A 10 40.83 15.72 75.57
C LEU A 10 41.39 14.36 75.17
N ASP A 11 41.08 13.32 75.93
CA ASP A 11 41.45 11.95 75.68
C ASP A 11 40.73 11.43 74.42
N TRP A 12 41.09 11.95 73.26
CA TRP A 12 40.66 11.44 71.95
C TRP A 12 41.20 10.04 71.69
N TRP A 13 42.09 9.54 72.48
CA TRP A 13 42.86 8.32 72.26
C TRP A 13 42.17 7.05 72.73
N TRP A 14 41.00 7.16 73.40
CA TRP A 14 40.26 6.03 73.97
C TRP A 14 39.12 5.54 73.02
N ILE A 15 38.83 6.27 71.98
CA ILE A 15 37.92 5.78 70.93
C ILE A 15 38.68 4.75 70.15
N ARG A 16 38.27 3.48 70.20
CA ARG A 16 38.91 2.41 69.46
C ARG A 16 38.87 2.80 68.00
N LYS A 17 40.03 2.81 67.31
CA LYS A 17 40.17 3.14 65.85
C LYS A 17 39.16 2.41 65.07
N SER A 18 38.81 1.17 65.42
CA SER A 18 37.76 0.34 64.73
C SER A 18 36.36 0.98 64.85
N LEU A 19 36.06 1.78 65.80
CA LEU A 19 34.76 2.44 65.96
C LEU A 19 34.66 3.66 65.02
N ILE A 20 35.76 4.41 64.88
CA ILE A 20 35.88 5.53 63.95
C ILE A 20 35.76 5.00 62.54
N TYR A 21 36.47 3.92 62.18
CA TYR A 21 36.35 3.32 60.84
C TYR A 21 34.93 2.81 60.55
N ARG A 22 34.23 2.25 61.53
CA ARG A 22 32.82 1.84 61.38
C ARG A 22 31.89 3.04 61.19
N LEU A 23 32.06 4.12 61.91
CA LEU A 23 31.28 5.35 61.76
C LEU A 23 31.53 6.00 60.40
N VAL A 24 32.80 6.09 59.97
CA VAL A 24 33.16 6.61 58.66
C VAL A 24 32.58 5.73 57.55
N ALA A 25 32.65 4.39 57.67
CA ALA A 25 32.07 3.47 56.72
C ALA A 25 30.54 3.61 56.60
N ILE A 26 29.85 3.77 57.74
CA ILE A 26 28.40 4.02 57.79
C ILE A 26 28.06 5.36 57.13
N LEU A 27 28.83 6.41 57.38
CA LEU A 27 28.63 7.73 56.79
C LEU A 27 28.85 7.73 55.30
N VAL A 28 29.92 7.08 54.81
CA VAL A 28 30.17 6.89 53.37
C VAL A 28 29.04 6.08 52.72
N PHE A 29 28.61 5.00 53.37
CA PHE A 29 27.51 4.17 52.88
C PHE A 29 26.19 4.96 52.82
N ALA A 30 25.86 5.77 53.83
CA ALA A 30 24.73 6.66 53.81
C ALA A 30 24.81 7.72 52.70
N CYS A 31 25.99 8.30 52.46
CA CYS A 31 26.23 9.24 51.35
C CYS A 31 26.03 8.58 49.98
N VAL A 32 26.48 7.33 49.84
CA VAL A 32 26.28 6.57 48.59
C VAL A 32 24.81 6.26 48.35
N ILE A 33 24.06 5.87 49.40
CA ILE A 33 22.62 5.62 49.28
C ILE A 33 21.85 6.91 48.97
N VAL A 34 22.11 7.99 49.71
CA VAL A 34 21.43 9.28 49.50
C VAL A 34 21.83 9.90 48.19
N GLY A 35 23.12 9.91 47.84
CA GLY A 35 23.64 10.44 46.57
C GLY A 35 23.20 9.61 45.38
N GLY A 36 23.27 8.28 45.49
CA GLY A 36 22.79 7.35 44.45
C GLY A 36 21.28 7.38 44.27
N GLY A 37 20.55 7.44 45.40
CA GLY A 37 19.08 7.60 45.34
C GLY A 37 18.65 8.95 44.76
N TRP A 38 19.31 10.04 45.15
CA TRP A 38 19.05 11.37 44.57
C TRP A 38 19.41 11.45 43.11
N TRP A 39 20.53 10.83 42.70
CA TRP A 39 20.94 10.72 41.28
C TRP A 39 19.95 9.88 40.48
N ALA A 40 19.49 8.75 41.02
CA ALA A 40 18.50 7.88 40.36
C ALA A 40 17.14 8.57 40.19
N ILE A 41 16.71 9.37 41.17
CA ILE A 41 15.48 10.18 41.08
C ILE A 41 15.66 11.32 40.07
N ARG A 42 16.81 12.02 40.09
CA ARG A 42 17.08 13.16 39.23
C ARG A 42 17.35 12.73 37.77
N SER A 43 17.92 11.56 37.55
CA SER A 43 18.16 10.98 36.22
C SER A 43 16.94 10.29 35.62
N ASN A 44 15.79 10.30 36.30
CA ASN A 44 14.58 9.59 35.87
C ASN A 44 14.84 8.09 35.55
N TRP A 45 15.83 7.48 36.20
CA TRP A 45 16.16 6.06 35.94
C TRP A 45 14.95 5.15 36.11
N PHE A 46 14.08 5.44 37.08
CA PHE A 46 12.84 4.69 37.30
C PHE A 46 11.70 5.07 36.34
N ALA A 47 11.76 6.21 35.67
CA ALA A 47 10.75 6.61 34.68
C ALA A 47 11.01 6.04 33.28
N GLY A 48 12.15 5.37 33.05
CA GLY A 48 12.53 4.79 31.75
C GLY A 48 12.17 3.32 31.57
N GLN A 49 11.49 2.71 32.51
CA GLN A 49 10.95 1.35 32.40
C GLN A 49 9.48 1.31 32.80
N GLU A 50 8.63 2.04 32.08
CA GLU A 50 7.38 1.41 31.69
C GLU A 50 7.73 0.38 30.61
N ILE A 51 8.25 -0.74 31.04
CA ILE A 51 7.98 -2.00 30.32
C ILE A 51 6.48 -2.18 30.55
N SER A 52 5.67 -1.57 29.69
CA SER A 52 4.32 -2.01 29.46
C SER A 52 4.49 -3.45 28.97
N GLU A 53 4.44 -4.41 29.87
CA GLU A 53 4.30 -5.81 29.52
C GLU A 53 3.08 -5.85 28.61
N ILE A 54 3.33 -5.98 27.30
CA ILE A 54 2.24 -6.15 26.34
C ILE A 54 1.53 -7.41 26.81
N PRO A 55 0.26 -7.32 27.18
CA PRO A 55 -0.48 -8.49 27.63
C PRO A 55 -0.34 -9.62 26.60
N GLU A 56 -0.16 -10.84 27.04
CA GLU A 56 0.02 -11.99 26.12
C GLU A 56 -1.15 -12.13 25.14
N ASP A 57 -2.34 -11.73 25.56
CA ASP A 57 -3.58 -11.72 24.78
C ASP A 57 -3.82 -10.42 23.99
N ALA A 58 -2.87 -9.48 23.96
CA ALA A 58 -3.04 -8.23 23.22
C ALA A 58 -2.85 -8.43 21.72
N ALA A 59 -3.75 -7.84 20.93
CA ALA A 59 -3.56 -7.72 19.50
C ALA A 59 -2.47 -6.68 19.20
N ARG A 60 -1.71 -6.90 18.13
CA ARG A 60 -0.56 -6.06 17.76
C ARG A 60 -0.84 -5.29 16.48
N ILE A 61 -0.55 -4.01 16.47
CA ILE A 61 -0.53 -3.23 15.24
C ILE A 61 0.80 -3.50 14.54
N ILE A 62 0.75 -4.17 13.40
CA ILE A 62 1.93 -4.50 12.60
C ILE A 62 2.26 -3.43 11.55
N SER A 63 1.26 -2.63 11.15
CA SER A 63 1.43 -1.50 10.23
C SER A 63 0.30 -0.50 10.41
N PHE A 64 0.59 0.78 10.21
CA PHE A 64 -0.42 1.84 10.15
C PHE A 64 0.05 2.99 9.26
N GLU A 65 -0.90 3.72 8.69
CA GLU A 65 -0.70 4.92 7.89
C GLU A 65 -1.78 5.95 8.25
N GLY A 66 -1.47 7.23 8.14
CA GLY A 66 -2.38 8.33 8.41
C GLY A 66 -2.86 8.43 9.85
N ASP A 67 -4.04 9.02 10.07
CA ASP A 67 -4.62 9.22 11.40
C ASP A 67 -5.38 7.96 11.85
N VAL A 68 -4.75 7.22 12.76
CA VAL A 68 -5.32 6.04 13.42
C VAL A 68 -5.33 6.26 14.92
N ARG A 69 -6.46 6.03 15.54
CA ARG A 69 -6.70 6.25 16.97
C ARG A 69 -7.23 4.99 17.64
N ILE A 70 -6.85 4.79 18.88
CA ILE A 70 -7.39 3.74 19.74
C ILE A 70 -8.11 4.42 20.90
N ILE A 71 -9.37 4.05 21.08
CA ILE A 71 -10.15 4.43 22.26
C ILE A 71 -10.09 3.27 23.24
N ARG A 72 -9.43 3.48 24.36
CA ARG A 72 -9.27 2.47 25.41
C ARG A 72 -10.59 2.19 26.12
N ALA A 73 -10.96 0.94 26.24
CA ALA A 73 -12.16 0.54 26.97
C ALA A 73 -12.06 0.89 28.47
N SER A 74 -10.89 0.72 29.09
CA SER A 74 -10.66 0.89 30.51
C SER A 74 -10.65 2.36 30.96
N THR A 75 -10.03 3.25 30.20
CA THR A 75 -9.83 4.66 30.56
C THR A 75 -10.67 5.63 29.75
N ARG A 76 -11.24 5.19 28.63
CA ARG A 76 -11.91 6.00 27.60
C ARG A 76 -11.00 7.06 26.95
N GLU A 77 -9.70 6.92 27.14
CA GLU A 77 -8.73 7.79 26.49
C GLU A 77 -8.58 7.46 25.02
N THR A 78 -8.44 8.50 24.20
CA THR A 78 -8.10 8.36 22.80
C THR A 78 -6.59 8.50 22.63
N ILE A 79 -5.95 7.46 22.13
CA ILE A 79 -4.51 7.38 21.92
C ILE A 79 -4.24 7.36 20.42
N VAL A 80 -3.34 8.23 19.95
CA VAL A 80 -2.83 8.15 18.57
C VAL A 80 -1.87 6.97 18.49
N VAL A 81 -2.03 6.15 17.45
CA VAL A 81 -1.25 4.93 17.26
C VAL A 81 0.22 5.22 17.03
N THR A 82 1.07 4.44 17.69
CA THR A 82 2.52 4.39 17.52
C THR A 82 2.97 2.95 17.29
N LYS A 83 4.24 2.74 16.94
CA LYS A 83 4.80 1.39 16.69
C LYS A 83 4.75 0.44 17.90
N SER A 84 4.64 0.98 19.11
CA SER A 84 4.54 0.20 20.35
C SER A 84 3.12 0.05 20.86
N THR A 85 2.13 0.54 20.13
CA THR A 85 0.74 0.50 20.57
C THR A 85 0.18 -0.92 20.39
N TYR A 86 -0.41 -1.44 21.46
CA TYR A 86 -1.15 -2.70 21.47
C TYR A 86 -2.65 -2.43 21.65
N ILE A 87 -3.48 -3.41 21.34
CA ILE A 87 -4.93 -3.34 21.43
C ILE A 87 -5.40 -4.45 22.37
N SER A 88 -6.17 -4.10 23.37
CA SER A 88 -6.77 -5.04 24.32
C SER A 88 -8.24 -5.32 23.96
N ALA A 89 -8.78 -6.39 24.50
CA ALA A 89 -10.21 -6.64 24.40
C ALA A 89 -11.02 -5.46 24.98
N GLY A 90 -12.06 -5.05 24.28
CA GLY A 90 -12.89 -3.88 24.56
C GLY A 90 -12.42 -2.59 23.88
N ASP A 91 -11.17 -2.49 23.42
CA ASP A 91 -10.65 -1.28 22.76
C ASP A 91 -11.30 -1.09 21.37
N THR A 92 -11.44 0.17 20.98
CA THR A 92 -11.94 0.55 19.66
C THR A 92 -10.81 1.12 18.82
N VAL A 93 -10.62 0.58 17.62
CA VAL A 93 -9.73 1.12 16.58
C VAL A 93 -10.55 2.00 15.66
N GLN A 94 -10.18 3.26 15.55
CA GLN A 94 -10.81 4.24 14.67
C GLN A 94 -9.81 4.78 13.68
N THR A 95 -10.15 4.72 12.39
CA THR A 95 -9.35 5.29 11.30
C THR A 95 -10.07 6.50 10.70
N GLN A 96 -9.33 7.54 10.40
CA GLN A 96 -9.82 8.71 9.69
C GLN A 96 -9.73 8.52 8.15
N ALA A 97 -10.04 9.56 7.37
CA ALA A 97 -10.12 9.50 5.90
C ALA A 97 -8.83 9.02 5.21
N ASP A 98 -7.67 9.28 5.80
CA ASP A 98 -6.36 8.83 5.33
C ASP A 98 -5.80 7.67 6.17
N GLY A 99 -6.50 7.30 7.26
CA GLY A 99 -6.08 6.31 8.24
C GLY A 99 -6.21 4.88 7.73
N ARG A 100 -5.22 4.05 8.02
CA ARG A 100 -5.25 2.59 7.80
C ARG A 100 -4.48 1.90 8.90
N ALA A 101 -4.97 0.76 9.36
CA ALA A 101 -4.26 -0.05 10.34
C ALA A 101 -4.29 -1.52 9.95
N VAL A 102 -3.20 -2.23 10.21
CA VAL A 102 -3.12 -3.68 10.07
C VAL A 102 -2.84 -4.26 11.45
N VAL A 103 -3.76 -5.06 11.93
CA VAL A 103 -3.76 -5.64 13.27
C VAL A 103 -3.59 -7.15 13.16
N GLN A 104 -2.64 -7.70 13.88
CA GLN A 104 -2.45 -9.14 14.05
C GLN A 104 -3.08 -9.58 15.37
N MET A 105 -3.95 -10.56 15.28
CA MET A 105 -4.64 -11.15 16.44
C MET A 105 -3.82 -12.29 17.05
N ILE A 106 -4.24 -12.76 18.22
CA ILE A 106 -3.55 -13.83 18.98
C ILE A 106 -3.46 -15.15 18.23
N ASP A 107 -4.40 -15.44 17.35
CA ASP A 107 -4.44 -16.66 16.52
C ASP A 107 -3.56 -16.56 15.26
N GLY A 108 -2.95 -15.38 15.03
CA GLY A 108 -2.15 -15.07 13.84
C GLY A 108 -2.94 -14.48 12.69
N SER A 109 -4.28 -14.42 12.75
CA SER A 109 -5.10 -13.77 11.74
C SER A 109 -4.80 -12.29 11.61
N VAL A 110 -4.96 -11.74 10.40
CA VAL A 110 -4.63 -10.37 10.08
C VAL A 110 -5.88 -9.59 9.69
N TYR A 111 -6.12 -8.52 10.40
CA TYR A 111 -7.26 -7.62 10.25
C TYR A 111 -6.78 -6.27 9.71
N SER A 112 -7.19 -5.93 8.50
CA SER A 112 -6.83 -4.65 7.87
C SER A 112 -8.01 -3.68 7.93
N VAL A 113 -7.92 -2.72 8.83
CA VAL A 113 -8.90 -1.65 9.01
C VAL A 113 -8.67 -0.58 7.95
N ARG A 114 -9.67 -0.32 7.14
CA ARG A 114 -9.63 0.62 6.01
C ARG A 114 -9.96 2.04 6.49
N PRO A 115 -9.77 3.08 5.65
CA PRO A 115 -10.16 4.45 6.00
C PRO A 115 -11.62 4.60 6.42
N ASN A 116 -11.90 5.56 7.30
CA ASN A 116 -13.22 5.87 7.84
C ASN A 116 -13.91 4.63 8.42
N SER A 117 -13.21 3.92 9.30
CA SER A 117 -13.75 2.69 9.90
C SER A 117 -13.65 2.72 11.42
N THR A 118 -14.65 2.13 12.06
CA THR A 118 -14.71 1.94 13.51
C THR A 118 -14.84 0.46 13.81
N VAL A 119 -13.84 -0.09 14.47
CA VAL A 119 -13.70 -1.52 14.77
C VAL A 119 -13.47 -1.71 16.26
N VAL A 120 -14.30 -2.53 16.91
CA VAL A 120 -14.17 -2.88 18.33
C VAL A 120 -13.64 -4.30 18.47
N ILE A 121 -12.56 -4.48 19.22
CA ILE A 121 -12.03 -5.80 19.55
C ILE A 121 -12.83 -6.34 20.74
N ARG A 122 -13.80 -7.22 20.51
CA ARG A 122 -14.66 -7.78 21.56
C ARG A 122 -13.96 -8.83 22.40
N ASP A 123 -13.19 -9.71 21.74
CA ASP A 123 -12.40 -10.75 22.38
C ASP A 123 -11.12 -11.03 21.58
N ASN A 124 -10.02 -11.28 22.28
CA ASN A 124 -8.74 -11.70 21.72
C ASN A 124 -8.01 -12.49 22.80
N SER A 125 -8.59 -13.62 23.21
CA SER A 125 -8.13 -14.38 24.38
C SER A 125 -7.73 -15.81 24.03
N SER A 126 -6.93 -16.40 24.91
CA SER A 126 -6.55 -17.81 24.87
C SER A 126 -7.00 -18.48 26.15
N LEU A 127 -8.09 -19.24 26.09
CA LEU A 127 -8.65 -19.95 27.21
C LEU A 127 -8.66 -21.47 26.94
N PHE A 128 -8.21 -22.26 27.90
CA PHE A 128 -8.22 -23.75 27.84
C PHE A 128 -7.57 -24.33 26.57
N GLY A 129 -6.56 -23.62 26.01
CA GLY A 129 -5.87 -24.04 24.79
C GLY A 129 -6.58 -23.70 23.48
N GLY A 130 -7.76 -23.07 23.53
CA GLY A 130 -8.43 -22.44 22.39
C GLY A 130 -8.04 -20.96 22.25
N LYS A 131 -8.22 -20.40 21.06
CA LYS A 131 -8.02 -18.99 20.79
C LYS A 131 -9.33 -18.41 20.25
N ASN A 132 -9.82 -17.34 20.90
CA ASN A 132 -11.05 -16.67 20.52
C ASN A 132 -10.71 -15.28 20.02
N VAL A 133 -11.14 -14.97 18.81
CA VAL A 133 -11.07 -13.64 18.22
C VAL A 133 -12.46 -13.22 17.84
N ARG A 134 -12.96 -12.14 18.44
CA ARG A 134 -14.27 -11.55 18.15
C ARG A 134 -14.11 -10.06 17.92
N VAL A 135 -14.55 -9.60 16.77
CA VAL A 135 -14.40 -8.21 16.33
C VAL A 135 -15.74 -7.69 15.85
N SER A 136 -16.13 -6.49 16.30
CA SER A 136 -17.31 -5.78 15.79
C SER A 136 -16.86 -4.71 14.79
N LEU A 137 -17.43 -4.73 13.60
CA LEU A 137 -17.33 -3.65 12.63
C LEU A 137 -18.58 -2.78 12.74
N ASP A 138 -18.46 -1.65 13.42
CA ASP A 138 -19.57 -0.75 13.66
C ASP A 138 -19.84 0.15 12.45
N ASP A 139 -18.78 0.58 11.74
CA ASP A 139 -18.86 1.36 10.51
C ASP A 139 -17.60 1.21 9.66
N GLY A 140 -17.72 1.35 8.34
CA GLY A 140 -16.62 1.33 7.39
C GLY A 140 -16.27 -0.04 6.84
N GLN A 141 -14.99 -0.32 6.60
CA GLN A 141 -14.54 -1.52 5.92
C GLN A 141 -13.40 -2.22 6.67
N LEU A 142 -13.52 -3.55 6.79
CA LEU A 142 -12.57 -4.45 7.41
C LEU A 142 -12.23 -5.61 6.48
N ASN A 143 -10.95 -5.79 6.16
CA ASN A 143 -10.48 -6.98 5.45
C ASN A 143 -9.83 -7.95 6.43
N VAL A 144 -10.22 -9.21 6.37
CA VAL A 144 -9.73 -10.24 7.28
C VAL A 144 -9.08 -11.36 6.48
N ARG A 145 -7.92 -11.79 6.94
CA ARG A 145 -7.25 -12.98 6.44
C ARG A 145 -6.94 -13.89 7.60
N THR A 146 -7.48 -15.10 7.57
CA THR A 146 -7.15 -16.18 8.50
C THR A 146 -6.15 -17.13 7.84
N ASP A 147 -5.15 -17.54 8.61
CA ASP A 147 -4.21 -18.58 8.20
C ASP A 147 -4.78 -19.98 8.50
N GLN A 148 -3.96 -21.00 8.42
CA GLN A 148 -4.35 -22.35 8.83
C GLN A 148 -4.58 -22.38 10.34
N GLN A 149 -5.82 -22.62 10.74
CA GLN A 149 -6.25 -22.59 12.14
C GLN A 149 -6.39 -24.00 12.69
N ALA A 150 -6.11 -24.17 13.97
CA ALA A 150 -6.42 -25.39 14.70
C ALA A 150 -7.95 -25.49 14.93
N GLU A 151 -8.44 -26.71 15.24
CA GLU A 151 -9.89 -26.96 15.44
C GLU A 151 -10.52 -26.15 16.58
N ASN A 152 -9.71 -25.65 17.51
CA ASN A 152 -10.14 -24.89 18.70
C ASN A 152 -9.94 -23.37 18.57
N VAL A 153 -9.89 -22.84 17.36
CA VAL A 153 -9.80 -21.41 17.07
C VAL A 153 -11.14 -20.90 16.55
N GLU A 154 -11.67 -19.86 17.16
CA GLU A 154 -12.87 -19.16 16.70
C GLU A 154 -12.49 -17.75 16.24
N ASN A 155 -12.87 -17.40 15.02
CA ASN A 155 -12.76 -16.07 14.43
C ASN A 155 -14.15 -15.59 14.04
N ILE A 156 -14.62 -14.53 14.69
CA ILE A 156 -15.98 -14.01 14.50
C ILE A 156 -15.90 -12.53 14.19
N VAL A 157 -16.59 -12.12 13.14
CA VAL A 157 -16.85 -10.72 12.80
C VAL A 157 -18.35 -10.45 12.95
N GLU A 158 -18.68 -9.45 13.78
CA GLU A 158 -20.02 -8.95 14.02
C GLU A 158 -20.24 -7.69 13.21
N MET A 159 -21.35 -7.57 12.49
CA MET A 159 -21.78 -6.34 11.82
C MET A 159 -23.27 -6.41 11.47
N SER A 160 -23.96 -5.28 11.45
CA SER A 160 -25.33 -5.15 10.97
C SER A 160 -26.29 -6.24 11.51
N ASP A 161 -26.21 -6.50 12.82
CA ASP A 161 -26.96 -7.54 13.54
C ASP A 161 -26.71 -8.97 13.04
N THR A 162 -25.55 -9.21 12.45
CA THR A 162 -25.13 -10.55 12.03
C THR A 162 -23.81 -10.95 12.72
N GLU A 163 -23.66 -12.24 12.93
CA GLU A 163 -22.45 -12.88 13.42
C GLU A 163 -21.88 -13.79 12.35
N THR A 164 -20.65 -13.48 11.89
CA THR A 164 -19.99 -14.21 10.82
C THR A 164 -18.74 -14.90 11.34
N ARG A 165 -18.74 -16.24 11.31
CA ARG A 165 -17.60 -17.10 11.69
C ARG A 165 -16.75 -17.40 10.46
N LEU A 166 -15.47 -17.04 10.52
CA LEU A 166 -14.53 -17.33 9.45
C LEU A 166 -13.94 -18.73 9.63
N LYS A 167 -13.82 -19.47 8.55
CA LYS A 167 -13.11 -20.74 8.50
C LYS A 167 -11.61 -20.52 8.33
N SER A 168 -10.84 -21.60 8.46
CA SER A 168 -9.41 -21.60 8.16
C SER A 168 -9.12 -21.18 6.72
N GLN A 169 -8.01 -20.48 6.48
CA GLN A 169 -7.54 -20.02 5.16
C GLN A 169 -8.57 -19.18 4.39
N THR A 170 -9.28 -18.31 5.10
CA THR A 170 -10.31 -17.43 4.53
C THR A 170 -9.77 -16.02 4.33
N GLU A 171 -10.07 -15.44 3.16
CA GLU A 171 -9.89 -14.02 2.87
C GLU A 171 -11.27 -13.41 2.63
N ALA A 172 -11.68 -12.54 3.52
CA ALA A 172 -12.99 -11.91 3.54
C ALA A 172 -12.88 -10.38 3.67
N SER A 173 -13.79 -9.68 3.03
CA SER A 173 -13.97 -8.24 3.20
C SER A 173 -15.38 -7.97 3.72
N PHE A 174 -15.45 -7.21 4.78
CA PHE A 174 -16.68 -6.76 5.43
C PHE A 174 -16.81 -5.26 5.24
N ASN A 175 -18.00 -4.81 4.88
CA ASN A 175 -18.32 -3.39 4.78
C ASN A 175 -19.62 -3.15 5.57
N ALA A 176 -19.61 -2.23 6.52
CA ALA A 176 -20.75 -1.87 7.34
C ALA A 176 -21.11 -0.39 7.13
N ASP A 177 -22.40 -0.12 7.04
CA ASP A 177 -22.98 1.21 7.10
C ASP A 177 -23.77 1.28 8.43
N GLY A 178 -23.12 1.85 9.44
CA GLY A 178 -23.68 1.93 10.79
C GLY A 178 -24.96 2.75 10.88
N ASP A 179 -25.13 3.76 10.02
CA ASP A 179 -26.31 4.64 10.01
C ASP A 179 -27.55 3.90 9.52
N ASN A 180 -27.41 3.01 8.54
CA ASN A 180 -28.52 2.29 7.91
C ASN A 180 -28.61 0.82 8.34
N ASN A 181 -27.72 0.36 9.20
CA ASN A 181 -27.61 -1.04 9.62
C ASN A 181 -27.53 -2.03 8.44
N ASN A 182 -26.82 -1.62 7.38
CA ASN A 182 -26.54 -2.42 6.20
C ASN A 182 -25.11 -2.93 6.23
N GLY A 183 -24.89 -4.08 5.60
CA GLY A 183 -23.56 -4.64 5.49
C GLY A 183 -23.37 -5.45 4.21
N GLU A 184 -22.11 -5.63 3.84
CA GLU A 184 -21.69 -6.47 2.74
C GLU A 184 -20.60 -7.42 3.20
N ILE A 185 -20.70 -8.67 2.78
CA ILE A 185 -19.71 -9.72 3.00
C ILE A 185 -19.22 -10.18 1.64
N ARG A 186 -17.92 -10.15 1.42
CA ARG A 186 -17.26 -10.59 0.19
C ARG A 186 -16.20 -11.62 0.52
N ILE A 187 -16.26 -12.77 -0.07
CA ILE A 187 -15.30 -13.87 0.13
C ILE A 187 -14.49 -14.05 -1.13
N SER A 188 -13.21 -13.68 -1.08
CA SER A 188 -12.28 -13.90 -2.19
C SER A 188 -11.64 -15.28 -2.13
N ARG A 189 -11.54 -15.87 -0.92
CA ARG A 189 -10.99 -17.20 -0.70
C ARG A 189 -11.58 -17.84 0.55
N GLY A 190 -11.75 -19.17 0.52
CA GLY A 190 -12.27 -19.91 1.67
C GLY A 190 -13.78 -19.78 1.84
N SER A 191 -14.25 -19.75 3.08
CA SER A 191 -15.68 -19.61 3.38
C SER A 191 -15.95 -19.07 4.77
N VAL A 192 -17.14 -18.53 4.96
CA VAL A 192 -17.65 -18.08 6.25
C VAL A 192 -19.02 -18.66 6.52
N GLU A 193 -19.37 -18.77 7.79
CA GLU A 193 -20.71 -19.12 8.25
C GLU A 193 -21.33 -17.90 8.94
N THR A 194 -22.35 -17.32 8.33
CA THR A 194 -23.05 -16.15 8.87
C THR A 194 -24.35 -16.58 9.52
N THR A 195 -24.55 -16.20 10.78
CA THR A 195 -25.78 -16.41 11.52
C THR A 195 -26.67 -15.18 11.40
N VAL A 196 -27.84 -15.35 10.87
CA VAL A 196 -28.81 -14.31 10.57
C VAL A 196 -30.19 -14.75 11.04
N GLY A 197 -30.80 -14.01 11.96
CA GLY A 197 -32.12 -14.37 12.50
C GLY A 197 -32.16 -15.77 13.11
N GLY A 198 -31.05 -16.27 13.64
CA GLY A 198 -30.94 -17.62 14.21
C GLY A 198 -30.74 -18.74 13.19
N GLN A 199 -30.68 -18.43 11.90
CA GLN A 199 -30.34 -19.38 10.83
C GLN A 199 -28.91 -19.19 10.36
N GLN A 200 -28.18 -20.29 10.18
CA GLN A 200 -26.81 -20.29 9.70
C GLN A 200 -26.79 -20.47 8.18
N GLN A 201 -26.07 -19.59 7.50
CA GLN A 201 -25.83 -19.64 6.06
C GLN A 201 -24.35 -19.58 5.76
N THR A 202 -23.91 -20.44 4.85
CA THR A 202 -22.50 -20.43 4.38
C THR A 202 -22.38 -19.52 3.18
N ILE A 203 -21.36 -18.63 3.21
CA ILE A 203 -20.92 -17.82 2.07
C ILE A 203 -19.56 -18.37 1.67
N GLY A 204 -19.45 -18.86 0.43
CA GLY A 204 -18.26 -19.54 -0.08
C GLY A 204 -17.35 -18.63 -0.88
N GLU A 205 -16.29 -19.23 -1.42
CA GLU A 205 -15.32 -18.56 -2.25
C GLU A 205 -15.95 -17.92 -3.49
N ASN A 206 -15.51 -16.70 -3.80
CA ASN A 206 -16.05 -15.87 -4.88
C ASN A 206 -17.56 -15.59 -4.74
N GLU A 207 -18.05 -15.54 -3.51
CA GLU A 207 -19.42 -15.13 -3.22
C GLU A 207 -19.48 -13.77 -2.51
N PHE A 208 -20.58 -13.08 -2.76
CA PHE A 208 -21.02 -11.83 -2.15
C PHE A 208 -22.33 -12.05 -1.44
N ALA A 209 -22.50 -11.45 -0.27
CA ALA A 209 -23.78 -11.36 0.39
C ALA A 209 -24.01 -9.93 0.91
N SER A 210 -25.19 -9.39 0.68
CA SER A 210 -25.65 -8.17 1.34
C SER A 210 -26.52 -8.52 2.52
N VAL A 211 -26.32 -7.84 3.63
CA VAL A 211 -27.07 -7.99 4.88
C VAL A 211 -27.70 -6.67 5.26
N SER A 212 -28.90 -6.72 5.82
CA SER A 212 -29.60 -5.55 6.35
C SER A 212 -30.52 -5.97 7.47
N SER A 213 -30.43 -5.28 8.61
CA SER A 213 -31.25 -5.51 9.78
C SER A 213 -31.36 -7.00 10.16
N GLY A 214 -30.22 -7.68 10.22
CA GLY A 214 -30.14 -9.10 10.57
C GLY A 214 -30.74 -10.06 9.54
N LYS A 215 -30.76 -9.72 8.24
CA LYS A 215 -31.20 -10.60 7.14
C LYS A 215 -30.24 -10.55 5.96
N ILE A 216 -30.03 -11.68 5.29
CA ILE A 216 -29.35 -11.72 4.00
C ILE A 216 -30.36 -11.36 2.91
N ASN A 217 -30.13 -10.23 2.24
CA ASN A 217 -31.00 -9.73 1.18
C ASN A 217 -30.62 -10.32 -0.19
N SER A 218 -29.34 -10.50 -0.44
CA SER A 218 -28.86 -11.12 -1.66
C SER A 218 -27.61 -11.96 -1.37
N LYS A 219 -27.48 -13.07 -2.10
CA LYS A 219 -26.30 -13.90 -2.16
C LYS A 219 -26.01 -14.22 -3.62
N GLU A 220 -24.87 -13.82 -4.12
CA GLU A 220 -24.51 -13.97 -5.51
C GLU A 220 -22.99 -14.15 -5.68
N LYS A 221 -22.54 -14.46 -6.88
CA LYS A 221 -21.10 -14.49 -7.16
C LYS A 221 -20.51 -13.09 -7.12
N LEU A 222 -19.26 -12.98 -6.67
CA LEU A 222 -18.52 -11.72 -6.75
C LEU A 222 -18.49 -11.23 -8.19
N LEU A 223 -18.82 -9.95 -8.36
CA LEU A 223 -18.75 -9.28 -9.64
C LEU A 223 -17.28 -8.96 -9.96
N PRO A 224 -16.70 -9.54 -11.02
CA PRO A 224 -15.35 -9.24 -11.40
C PRO A 224 -15.19 -7.79 -11.87
N ALA A 225 -13.99 -7.25 -11.71
CA ALA A 225 -13.65 -5.94 -12.25
C ALA A 225 -13.68 -5.97 -13.79
N PRO A 226 -14.12 -4.89 -14.46
CA PRO A 226 -14.13 -4.82 -15.92
C PRO A 226 -12.73 -4.95 -16.49
N ARG A 227 -12.60 -5.67 -17.60
CA ARG A 227 -11.35 -5.79 -18.33
C ARG A 227 -11.15 -4.61 -19.27
N HIS A 228 -10.04 -3.93 -19.17
CA HIS A 228 -9.70 -2.82 -20.06
C HIS A 228 -9.37 -3.29 -21.47
N LEU A 229 -9.72 -2.48 -22.46
CA LEU A 229 -9.44 -2.70 -23.88
C LEU A 229 -8.63 -1.56 -24.50
N LEU A 230 -9.08 -0.31 -24.33
CA LEU A 230 -8.44 0.87 -24.90
C LEU A 230 -8.44 2.05 -23.90
N PRO A 231 -7.39 2.90 -23.91
CA PRO A 231 -6.11 2.71 -24.60
C PRO A 231 -5.33 1.54 -24.02
N ALA A 232 -4.47 0.89 -24.80
CA ALA A 232 -3.65 -0.22 -24.33
C ALA A 232 -2.76 0.19 -23.15
N ASN A 233 -2.50 -0.74 -22.25
CA ASN A 233 -1.60 -0.47 -21.13
C ASN A 233 -0.20 -0.08 -21.63
N SER A 234 0.35 1.01 -21.10
CA SER A 234 1.58 1.67 -21.58
C SER A 234 1.51 2.19 -23.03
N GLY A 235 0.29 2.30 -23.60
CA GLY A 235 0.08 2.83 -24.94
C GLY A 235 0.37 4.33 -25.05
N GLN A 236 0.51 4.79 -26.29
CA GLN A 236 0.71 6.20 -26.61
C GLN A 236 -0.47 6.73 -27.42
N VAL A 237 -0.94 7.92 -27.08
CA VAL A 237 -1.96 8.66 -27.81
C VAL A 237 -1.34 9.98 -28.27
N THR A 238 -1.44 10.27 -29.55
CA THR A 238 -0.79 11.45 -30.15
C THR A 238 -1.75 12.64 -30.23
N ASP A 239 -1.36 13.75 -29.65
CA ASP A 239 -1.99 15.05 -29.90
C ASP A 239 -1.44 15.63 -31.22
N ILE A 240 -2.23 15.53 -32.27
CA ILE A 240 -1.87 16.03 -33.61
C ILE A 240 -2.29 17.48 -33.84
N THR A 241 -3.15 18.03 -32.97
CA THR A 241 -3.73 19.36 -33.12
C THR A 241 -3.01 20.42 -32.27
N GLY A 242 -2.26 19.97 -31.26
CA GLY A 242 -1.64 20.87 -30.29
C GLY A 242 -2.61 21.46 -29.25
N SER A 243 -3.91 21.14 -29.36
CA SER A 243 -4.95 21.60 -28.41
C SER A 243 -5.26 20.56 -27.32
N GLY A 244 -4.57 19.42 -27.35
CA GLY A 244 -4.77 18.26 -26.50
C GLY A 244 -5.42 17.09 -27.19
N ALA A 245 -5.05 15.87 -26.77
CA ALA A 245 -5.54 14.65 -27.36
C ALA A 245 -6.96 14.30 -26.95
N GLY A 246 -7.75 13.78 -27.87
CA GLY A 246 -8.99 13.07 -27.58
C GLY A 246 -8.70 11.58 -27.37
N VAL A 247 -9.02 11.06 -26.17
CA VAL A 247 -8.77 9.67 -25.81
C VAL A 247 -10.10 8.96 -25.59
N SER A 248 -10.29 7.85 -26.28
CA SER A 248 -11.44 6.96 -26.09
C SER A 248 -11.02 5.78 -25.21
N PHE A 249 -11.74 5.58 -24.11
CA PHE A 249 -11.57 4.48 -23.20
C PHE A 249 -12.61 3.42 -23.49
N GLN A 250 -12.23 2.17 -23.45
CA GLN A 250 -13.13 1.04 -23.67
C GLN A 250 -12.79 -0.08 -22.70
N TRP A 251 -13.83 -0.73 -22.19
CA TRP A 251 -13.73 -1.89 -21.32
C TRP A 251 -14.81 -2.92 -21.61
N GLN A 252 -14.58 -4.13 -21.17
CA GLN A 252 -15.49 -5.24 -21.30
C GLN A 252 -15.97 -5.67 -19.92
N PRO A 253 -17.28 -5.82 -19.71
CA PRO A 253 -17.80 -6.37 -18.46
C PRO A 253 -17.53 -7.86 -18.37
N GLU A 254 -17.41 -8.31 -17.14
CA GLU A 254 -17.49 -9.72 -16.78
C GLU A 254 -18.68 -9.88 -15.82
N GLY A 255 -19.73 -10.61 -16.24
CA GLY A 255 -20.96 -10.74 -15.47
C GLY A 255 -22.09 -9.76 -15.87
N GLN A 256 -23.15 -9.73 -15.08
CA GLN A 256 -24.33 -8.87 -15.31
C GLN A 256 -24.12 -7.50 -14.66
N VAL A 257 -23.82 -6.52 -15.49
CA VAL A 257 -23.50 -5.15 -15.06
C VAL A 257 -24.57 -4.18 -15.57
N VAL A 258 -25.01 -3.28 -14.69
CA VAL A 258 -25.98 -2.21 -15.03
C VAL A 258 -25.27 -0.84 -15.16
N SER A 259 -24.18 -0.61 -14.45
CA SER A 259 -23.43 0.64 -14.54
C SER A 259 -21.96 0.48 -14.21
N TYR A 260 -21.19 1.49 -14.58
CA TYR A 260 -19.75 1.55 -14.33
C TYR A 260 -19.38 2.86 -13.64
N HIS A 261 -18.30 2.80 -12.91
CA HIS A 261 -17.62 3.97 -12.39
C HIS A 261 -16.23 4.04 -13.02
N PHE A 262 -15.94 5.17 -13.65
CA PHE A 262 -14.70 5.43 -14.38
C PHE A 262 -13.89 6.50 -13.66
N GLN A 263 -12.60 6.29 -13.50
CA GLN A 263 -11.67 7.29 -13.01
C GLN A 263 -10.46 7.41 -13.94
N ALA A 264 -10.01 8.65 -14.17
CA ALA A 264 -8.74 8.96 -14.80
C ALA A 264 -7.96 9.95 -13.91
N ALA A 265 -6.65 9.72 -13.78
CA ALA A 265 -5.78 10.48 -12.88
C ALA A 265 -4.39 10.70 -13.47
N ARG A 266 -3.62 11.61 -12.88
CA ARG A 266 -2.19 11.79 -13.16
C ARG A 266 -1.29 10.94 -12.26
N SER A 267 -1.85 10.27 -11.27
CA SER A 267 -1.15 9.39 -10.35
C SER A 267 -1.78 8.00 -10.33
N PRO A 268 -1.00 6.92 -10.21
CA PRO A 268 -1.53 5.55 -10.10
C PRO A 268 -2.29 5.30 -8.78
N TYR A 269 -2.18 6.20 -7.82
CA TYR A 269 -2.84 6.09 -6.52
C TYR A 269 -4.25 6.68 -6.50
N PHE A 270 -4.66 7.43 -7.53
CA PHE A 270 -5.97 8.07 -7.66
C PHE A 270 -6.35 8.93 -6.45
N ALA A 271 -5.33 9.62 -5.87
CA ALA A 271 -5.59 10.59 -4.83
C ALA A 271 -6.49 11.73 -5.36
N PRO A 272 -7.35 12.34 -4.52
CA PRO A 272 -8.34 13.31 -4.96
C PRO A 272 -7.77 14.47 -5.78
N ASP A 273 -6.59 14.96 -5.42
CA ASP A 273 -5.86 16.03 -6.08
C ASP A 273 -5.27 15.64 -7.44
N SER A 274 -5.10 14.34 -7.69
CA SER A 274 -4.59 13.79 -8.95
C SER A 274 -5.69 13.41 -9.95
N LEU A 275 -6.96 13.39 -9.52
CA LEU A 275 -8.09 13.01 -10.36
C LEU A 275 -8.35 14.08 -11.44
N ILE A 276 -8.49 13.62 -12.67
CA ILE A 276 -8.87 14.44 -13.83
C ILE A 276 -10.36 14.25 -14.12
N VAL A 277 -10.80 13.01 -13.99
CA VAL A 277 -12.18 12.60 -14.19
C VAL A 277 -12.53 11.58 -13.13
N ASP A 278 -13.68 11.79 -12.52
CA ASP A 278 -14.38 10.84 -11.65
C ASP A 278 -15.85 10.79 -12.10
N ARG A 279 -16.28 9.70 -12.71
CA ARG A 279 -17.62 9.54 -13.28
C ARG A 279 -18.23 8.21 -12.88
N GLY A 280 -19.26 8.28 -12.02
CA GLY A 280 -20.11 7.16 -11.67
C GLY A 280 -21.29 6.99 -12.62
N SER A 281 -22.01 5.89 -12.44
CA SER A 281 -23.30 5.59 -13.09
C SER A 281 -23.29 5.62 -14.63
N LEU A 282 -22.14 5.26 -15.23
CA LEU A 282 -22.05 5.11 -16.68
C LEU A 282 -22.75 3.82 -17.13
N SER A 283 -23.69 3.91 -18.05
CA SER A 283 -24.35 2.74 -18.64
C SER A 283 -23.60 2.15 -19.84
N GLY A 284 -22.71 2.94 -20.47
CA GLY A 284 -21.89 2.54 -21.62
C GLY A 284 -20.64 1.77 -21.20
N ARG A 285 -20.04 1.07 -22.17
CA ARG A 285 -18.77 0.35 -22.02
C ARG A 285 -17.59 1.14 -22.56
N ASP A 286 -17.80 2.43 -22.76
CA ASP A 286 -16.82 3.37 -23.27
C ASP A 286 -17.00 4.73 -22.62
N PHE A 287 -15.93 5.50 -22.64
CA PHE A 287 -15.90 6.89 -22.20
C PHE A 287 -14.88 7.67 -23.02
N ARG A 288 -15.11 8.94 -23.26
CA ARG A 288 -14.19 9.79 -24.02
C ARG A 288 -13.83 11.03 -23.24
N ILE A 289 -12.52 11.31 -23.18
CA ILE A 289 -11.98 12.56 -22.65
C ILE A 289 -11.32 13.30 -23.81
N ASN A 290 -11.62 14.59 -23.97
CA ASN A 290 -11.01 15.45 -24.95
C ASN A 290 -10.07 16.44 -24.28
N GLY A 291 -9.04 16.91 -25.00
CA GLY A 291 -8.14 17.98 -24.55
C GLY A 291 -7.09 17.55 -23.52
N LEU A 292 -6.78 16.26 -23.44
CA LEU A 292 -5.70 15.79 -22.57
C LEU A 292 -4.35 16.31 -23.05
N GLN A 293 -3.68 17.08 -22.19
CA GLN A 293 -2.36 17.65 -22.49
C GLN A 293 -1.28 16.56 -22.48
N PRO A 294 -0.13 16.76 -23.13
CA PRO A 294 0.98 15.82 -23.05
C PRO A 294 1.35 15.46 -21.62
N GLY A 295 1.58 14.17 -21.37
CA GLY A 295 1.88 13.64 -20.04
C GLY A 295 1.44 12.20 -19.86
N THR A 296 1.73 11.68 -18.66
CA THR A 296 1.35 10.32 -18.25
C THR A 296 0.03 10.34 -17.51
N TYR A 297 -0.81 9.38 -17.83
CA TYR A 297 -2.15 9.22 -17.25
C TYR A 297 -2.38 7.79 -16.84
N TYR A 298 -3.25 7.62 -15.83
CA TYR A 298 -3.72 6.35 -15.32
C TYR A 298 -5.24 6.33 -15.33
N TRP A 299 -5.83 5.18 -15.56
CA TRP A 299 -7.28 5.03 -15.52
C TRP A 299 -7.68 3.67 -14.99
N ARG A 300 -8.85 3.62 -14.38
CA ARG A 300 -9.46 2.42 -13.83
C ARG A 300 -10.96 2.47 -13.92
N THR A 301 -11.58 1.30 -13.86
CA THR A 301 -13.05 1.17 -13.85
C THR A 301 -13.48 0.15 -12.80
N ARG A 302 -14.69 0.29 -12.30
CA ARG A 302 -15.39 -0.74 -11.55
C ARG A 302 -16.82 -0.86 -12.07
N ALA A 303 -17.44 -2.01 -11.85
CA ALA A 303 -18.80 -2.34 -12.29
C ALA A 303 -19.76 -2.36 -11.11
N THR A 304 -21.05 -2.14 -11.38
CA THR A 304 -22.15 -2.30 -10.43
C THR A 304 -23.22 -3.21 -11.04
N SER A 305 -23.65 -4.25 -10.29
CA SER A 305 -24.71 -5.16 -10.68
C SER A 305 -26.09 -4.56 -10.45
N GLY A 306 -27.14 -5.23 -10.91
CA GLY A 306 -28.53 -4.85 -10.66
C GLY A 306 -28.97 -4.96 -9.19
N THR A 307 -28.24 -5.72 -8.38
CA THR A 307 -28.45 -5.87 -6.92
C THR A 307 -27.74 -4.80 -6.10
N GLY A 308 -26.94 -3.92 -6.76
CA GLY A 308 -26.14 -2.90 -6.10
C GLY A 308 -24.72 -3.35 -5.74
N GLN A 309 -24.36 -4.63 -5.92
CA GLN A 309 -22.99 -5.08 -5.71
C GLN A 309 -22.04 -4.29 -6.60
N THR A 310 -20.96 -3.75 -6.03
CA THR A 310 -19.87 -3.13 -6.79
C THR A 310 -18.68 -4.07 -6.86
N SER A 311 -18.05 -4.19 -8.03
CA SER A 311 -16.78 -4.90 -8.16
C SER A 311 -15.64 -4.15 -7.48
N ASP A 312 -14.52 -4.80 -7.30
CA ASP A 312 -13.27 -4.11 -7.07
C ASP A 312 -12.93 -3.20 -8.26
N TRP A 313 -12.02 -2.23 -8.02
CA TRP A 313 -11.45 -1.49 -9.12
C TRP A 313 -10.58 -2.41 -9.98
N SER A 314 -10.65 -2.22 -11.30
CA SER A 314 -9.70 -2.85 -12.21
C SER A 314 -8.26 -2.42 -11.89
N GLU A 315 -7.28 -3.21 -12.29
CA GLU A 315 -5.89 -2.76 -12.26
C GLU A 315 -5.74 -1.44 -13.04
N PRO A 316 -5.04 -0.44 -12.49
CA PRO A 316 -4.78 0.80 -13.19
C PRO A 316 -3.98 0.58 -14.47
N TRP A 317 -4.50 1.01 -15.59
CA TRP A 317 -3.74 1.05 -16.84
C TRP A 317 -3.14 2.43 -17.05
N ARG A 318 -1.91 2.47 -17.55
CA ARG A 318 -1.16 3.68 -17.86
C ARG A 318 -1.17 3.92 -19.36
N PHE A 319 -1.26 5.20 -19.77
CA PHE A 319 -0.99 5.62 -21.14
C PHE A 319 -0.29 6.98 -21.13
N ASN A 320 0.36 7.31 -22.25
CA ASN A 320 1.03 8.58 -22.43
C ASN A 320 0.37 9.37 -23.56
N VAL A 321 0.06 10.62 -23.30
CA VAL A 321 -0.28 11.59 -24.35
C VAL A 321 1.01 12.28 -24.76
N ILE A 322 1.31 12.23 -26.04
CA ILE A 322 2.48 12.87 -26.64
C ILE A 322 2.03 13.89 -27.67
N ARG A 323 2.73 15.04 -27.75
CA ARG A 323 2.50 15.99 -28.81
C ARG A 323 3.34 15.61 -30.02
N ARG A 324 2.70 15.54 -31.18
CA ARG A 324 3.42 15.42 -32.42
C ARG A 324 3.69 16.83 -32.99
N ASP A 325 4.92 17.24 -32.95
CA ASP A 325 5.33 18.45 -33.69
C ASP A 325 5.51 18.05 -35.16
N ALA A 326 4.48 18.31 -35.97
CA ALA A 326 4.47 18.01 -37.38
C ALA A 326 5.59 18.76 -38.15
N THR A 327 6.19 19.77 -37.54
CA THR A 327 7.28 20.56 -38.18
C THR A 327 8.66 19.97 -37.85
N ARG A 328 8.78 19.13 -36.82
CA ARG A 328 10.06 18.56 -36.41
C ARG A 328 10.33 17.26 -37.17
N LYS A 329 11.10 17.36 -38.25
CA LYS A 329 11.55 16.19 -39.00
C LYS A 329 12.77 15.60 -38.30
N ILE A 330 12.69 14.33 -37.95
CA ILE A 330 13.88 13.57 -37.57
C ILE A 330 14.69 13.36 -38.81
N ASP A 331 15.93 13.77 -38.80
CA ASP A 331 16.92 13.48 -39.83
C ASP A 331 18.11 12.77 -39.25
N ALA A 332 18.83 12.05 -40.06
CA ALA A 332 20.06 11.36 -39.68
C ALA A 332 21.10 11.42 -40.78
N GLY A 333 22.33 11.55 -40.34
CA GLY A 333 23.49 11.64 -41.22
C GLY A 333 24.73 10.99 -40.62
N GLU A 334 25.86 11.27 -41.24
CA GLU A 334 27.19 10.73 -40.82
C GLU A 334 27.17 9.20 -40.67
N TRP A 335 26.46 8.54 -41.57
CA TRP A 335 26.31 7.09 -41.57
C TRP A 335 27.63 6.38 -41.77
N ASN A 336 27.91 5.43 -40.91
CA ASN A 336 29.02 4.52 -41.04
C ASN A 336 28.59 3.08 -40.76
N VAL A 337 29.11 2.12 -41.52
CA VAL A 337 28.82 0.70 -41.32
C VAL A 337 30.12 -0.07 -41.26
N GLU A 338 30.34 -0.70 -40.13
CA GLU A 338 31.52 -1.54 -39.87
C GLU A 338 31.10 -3.01 -39.85
N ARG A 339 31.77 -3.87 -40.64
CA ARG A 339 31.55 -5.31 -40.59
C ARG A 339 32.49 -5.94 -39.57
N VAL A 340 31.94 -6.49 -38.50
CA VAL A 340 32.71 -7.07 -37.37
C VAL A 340 33.13 -8.52 -37.70
N GLY A 341 32.29 -9.26 -38.44
CA GLY A 341 32.54 -10.64 -38.85
C GLY A 341 31.28 -11.36 -39.28
N GLY A 342 31.43 -12.28 -40.22
CA GLY A 342 30.25 -13.03 -40.74
C GLY A 342 29.14 -12.10 -41.23
N ASN A 343 27.96 -12.25 -40.63
CA ASN A 343 26.77 -11.44 -40.92
C ASN A 343 26.53 -10.35 -39.85
N VAL A 344 27.53 -10.01 -39.03
CA VAL A 344 27.40 -9.01 -37.96
C VAL A 344 27.95 -7.67 -38.42
N PHE A 345 27.14 -6.64 -38.29
CA PHE A 345 27.44 -5.26 -38.67
C PHE A 345 27.19 -4.33 -37.50
N ILE A 346 27.98 -3.27 -37.38
CA ILE A 346 27.73 -2.12 -36.52
C ILE A 346 27.36 -0.95 -37.44
N ILE A 347 26.15 -0.43 -37.22
CA ILE A 347 25.70 0.80 -37.88
C ILE A 347 25.86 1.93 -36.85
N SER A 348 26.53 2.99 -37.26
CA SER A 348 26.65 4.23 -36.48
C SER A 348 26.29 5.43 -37.33
N GLY A 349 25.95 6.51 -36.66
CA GLY A 349 25.56 7.75 -37.30
C GLY A 349 25.20 8.81 -36.26
N ARG A 350 24.66 9.90 -36.74
CA ARG A 350 24.21 11.01 -35.89
C ARG A 350 22.78 11.38 -36.21
N THR A 351 21.97 11.57 -35.19
CA THR A 351 20.58 12.02 -35.27
C THR A 351 20.29 12.97 -34.11
N MET A 352 19.05 13.27 -33.86
CA MET A 352 18.64 14.10 -32.73
C MET A 352 19.03 13.46 -31.39
N PRO A 353 19.63 14.19 -30.44
CA PRO A 353 19.92 13.68 -29.11
C PRO A 353 18.70 13.06 -28.44
N GLY A 354 18.88 11.88 -27.81
CA GLY A 354 17.82 11.17 -27.12
C GLY A 354 16.86 10.39 -28.03
N ALA A 355 16.98 10.47 -29.36
CA ALA A 355 16.15 9.69 -30.27
C ALA A 355 16.37 8.18 -30.08
N LEU A 356 15.28 7.42 -30.08
CA LEU A 356 15.30 5.97 -30.08
C LEU A 356 15.60 5.49 -31.51
N VAL A 357 16.65 4.68 -31.67
CA VAL A 357 17.08 4.08 -32.94
C VAL A 357 16.83 2.59 -32.89
N ARG A 358 16.11 2.06 -33.88
CA ARG A 358 15.76 0.65 -34.00
C ARG A 358 16.24 0.08 -35.31
N SER A 359 16.74 -1.15 -35.31
CA SER A 359 17.08 -1.90 -36.51
C SER A 359 17.02 -3.40 -36.20
N LEU A 360 16.29 -4.18 -37.01
CA LEU A 360 16.19 -5.63 -36.90
C LEU A 360 15.98 -6.15 -35.45
N GLY A 361 15.07 -5.53 -34.72
CA GLY A 361 14.71 -5.93 -33.34
C GLY A 361 15.71 -5.49 -32.25
N ARG A 362 16.77 -4.73 -32.66
CA ARG A 362 17.70 -4.09 -31.71
C ARG A 362 17.33 -2.63 -31.53
N GLU A 363 17.62 -2.10 -30.35
CA GLU A 363 17.32 -0.72 -29.96
C GLU A 363 18.51 -0.06 -29.28
N THR A 364 18.70 1.23 -29.52
CA THR A 364 19.62 2.09 -28.81
C THR A 364 19.10 3.52 -28.77
N PHE A 365 19.63 4.35 -27.86
CA PHE A 365 19.32 5.78 -27.85
C PHE A 365 20.51 6.58 -28.37
N ALA A 366 20.20 7.64 -29.10
CA ALA A 366 21.23 8.61 -29.46
C ALA A 366 21.74 9.35 -28.22
N ALA A 367 23.05 9.47 -28.12
CA ALA A 367 23.72 10.15 -27.02
C ALA A 367 23.42 11.67 -27.01
N GLY A 368 23.87 12.40 -25.97
CA GLY A 368 23.65 13.83 -25.85
C GLY A 368 24.27 14.68 -26.96
N ASP A 369 25.23 14.15 -27.72
CA ASP A 369 25.80 14.76 -28.93
C ASP A 369 25.10 14.30 -30.22
N GLY A 370 24.05 13.48 -30.10
CA GLY A 370 23.29 12.92 -31.23
C GLY A 370 23.91 11.67 -31.83
N SER A 371 25.09 11.21 -31.41
CA SER A 371 25.71 10.00 -31.94
C SER A 371 24.96 8.74 -31.45
N PHE A 372 24.90 7.71 -32.31
CA PHE A 372 24.37 6.40 -31.95
C PHE A 372 25.21 5.28 -32.56
N ARG A 373 25.15 4.11 -31.96
CA ARG A 373 25.79 2.89 -32.43
C ARG A 373 24.90 1.69 -32.12
N ILE A 374 24.55 0.92 -33.16
CA ILE A 374 23.69 -0.25 -33.04
C ILE A 374 24.31 -1.46 -33.76
N GLN A 375 24.37 -2.59 -33.07
CA GLN A 375 24.86 -3.83 -33.65
C GLN A 375 23.69 -4.67 -34.12
N ILE A 376 23.79 -5.10 -35.40
CA ILE A 376 22.78 -5.96 -36.01
C ILE A 376 23.42 -7.23 -36.61
N SER A 377 22.60 -8.26 -36.84
CA SER A 377 23.03 -9.46 -37.54
C SER A 377 22.05 -9.75 -38.67
N THR A 378 22.54 -9.78 -39.90
CA THR A 378 21.68 -9.99 -41.06
C THR A 378 22.46 -10.59 -42.23
N PRO A 379 21.90 -11.54 -42.99
CA PRO A 379 22.51 -12.09 -44.21
C PRO A 379 22.32 -11.20 -45.43
N VAL A 380 21.45 -10.19 -45.39
CA VAL A 380 21.15 -9.29 -46.51
C VAL A 380 22.08 -8.08 -46.54
N SER A 381 22.19 -7.44 -47.68
CA SER A 381 23.09 -6.31 -47.92
C SER A 381 22.50 -4.94 -47.55
N GLU A 382 21.25 -4.91 -47.06
CA GLU A 382 20.54 -3.71 -46.66
C GLU A 382 19.92 -3.89 -45.26
N ALA A 383 19.83 -2.82 -44.50
CA ALA A 383 19.12 -2.81 -43.23
C ALA A 383 18.24 -1.58 -43.08
N ALA A 384 17.02 -1.79 -42.59
CA ALA A 384 16.14 -0.70 -42.18
C ALA A 384 16.53 -0.19 -40.80
N VAL A 385 16.68 1.11 -40.68
CA VAL A 385 16.88 1.82 -39.38
C VAL A 385 15.75 2.79 -39.19
N GLU A 386 15.00 2.60 -38.14
CA GLU A 386 13.89 3.48 -37.73
C GLU A 386 14.31 4.35 -36.54
N MET A 387 13.90 5.58 -36.56
CA MET A 387 14.17 6.53 -35.49
C MET A 387 12.88 7.15 -35.03
N SER A 388 12.77 7.34 -33.72
CA SER A 388 11.65 8.06 -33.11
C SER A 388 12.12 8.94 -31.96
N ASP A 389 11.46 10.09 -31.80
CA ASP A 389 11.68 10.96 -30.65
C ASP A 389 10.66 10.69 -29.55
N ASP A 390 10.80 11.41 -28.44
CA ASP A 390 9.90 11.38 -27.29
C ASP A 390 8.50 11.97 -27.60
N GLN A 391 8.37 12.67 -28.72
CA GLN A 391 7.14 13.29 -29.21
C GLN A 391 6.39 12.42 -30.23
N GLY A 392 6.94 11.23 -30.57
CA GLY A 392 6.34 10.30 -31.51
C GLY A 392 6.60 10.62 -32.98
N ASN A 393 7.45 11.58 -33.31
CA ASN A 393 7.91 11.76 -34.69
C ASN A 393 8.78 10.56 -35.07
N ARG A 394 8.71 10.17 -36.33
CA ARG A 394 9.42 8.98 -36.86
C ARG A 394 10.09 9.30 -38.21
N ALA A 395 11.20 8.63 -38.43
CA ALA A 395 11.87 8.60 -39.72
C ALA A 395 12.46 7.20 -39.92
N GLY A 396 12.37 6.69 -41.15
CA GLY A 396 12.93 5.41 -41.54
C GLY A 396 13.93 5.57 -42.66
N PHE A 397 15.03 4.83 -42.57
CA PHE A 397 16.12 4.84 -43.51
C PHE A 397 16.48 3.40 -43.86
N VAL A 398 16.61 3.09 -45.14
CA VAL A 398 17.21 1.84 -45.61
C VAL A 398 18.65 2.13 -46.02
N LEU A 399 19.58 1.44 -45.36
CA LEU A 399 21.02 1.62 -45.55
C LEU A 399 21.60 0.42 -46.32
N SER A 400 22.45 0.70 -47.29
CA SER A 400 23.34 -0.30 -47.85
C SER A 400 24.47 -0.62 -46.86
N LEU A 401 24.56 -1.87 -46.42
CA LEU A 401 25.61 -2.35 -45.51
C LEU A 401 26.98 -2.45 -46.14
N ARG A 402 27.07 -2.30 -47.49
CA ARG A 402 28.36 -2.28 -48.20
C ARG A 402 28.94 -0.90 -48.35
N SER A 403 28.10 0.13 -48.54
CA SER A 403 28.53 1.48 -48.87
C SER A 403 28.21 2.52 -47.81
N ALA A 404 27.51 2.13 -46.73
CA ALA A 404 26.97 3.02 -45.67
C ALA A 404 26.08 4.14 -46.24
N LYS A 405 25.58 4.03 -47.47
CA LYS A 405 24.70 5.05 -48.07
C LYS A 405 23.24 4.74 -47.83
N VAL A 406 22.45 5.79 -47.63
CA VAL A 406 20.99 5.69 -47.57
C VAL A 406 20.48 5.37 -48.97
N VAL A 407 19.83 4.23 -49.12
CA VAL A 407 19.20 3.76 -50.38
C VAL A 407 17.81 4.37 -50.52
N ARG A 408 17.05 4.44 -49.39
CA ARG A 408 15.68 4.92 -49.38
C ARG A 408 15.34 5.49 -48.00
N ARG A 409 14.45 6.49 -47.98
CA ARG A 409 13.75 6.99 -46.78
C ARG A 409 12.28 6.62 -46.83
N PHE A 410 11.67 6.37 -45.67
CA PHE A 410 10.24 6.04 -45.59
C PHE A 410 9.61 6.59 -44.30
#